data_88f959da3b62a29ef346f2d6734c7db5
#
_entry.id   88f959da3b62a29ef346f2d6734c7db5
#
_cell.length_a   1.000
_cell.length_b   1.000
_cell.length_c   1.000
_cell.angle_alpha   90.00
_cell.angle_beta   90.00
_cell.angle_gamma   90.00
#
_symmetry.space_group_name_H-M   'P 1'
#
loop_
_entity.id
_entity.type
_entity.pdbx_description
1 polymer ?
#
loop_
_entity_poly.entity_id
_entity_poly.type
_entity_poly.pdbx_seq_one_letter_code
_entity_poly.pdbx_strand_id
1 'polypeptide(L)'
;MFATYGDRIHFVYREYPLPNHQNARAAAEAGQCANEQGKFWPYHDRLFANQQRLTVPDLKEHAVAVGLDSARFNACVDSHKYASVIDADIRMGNDAGVNGTPAFFINGRMLSGAQPYDEFKKIIDEELARR
;
A
#
# COMPACT_ATOMS: atom_id res chain seq x y z
N MET A 1 14.28 -6.56 -3.68
CA MET A 1 14.50 -6.13 -2.29
C MET A 1 14.33 -7.26 -1.28
N PHE A 2 13.19 -7.92 -1.25
CA PHE A 2 12.98 -9.07 -0.35
C PHE A 2 13.95 -10.22 -0.64
N ALA A 3 14.27 -10.47 -1.92
CA ALA A 3 15.22 -11.51 -2.29
C ALA A 3 16.63 -11.25 -1.75
N THR A 4 17.01 -9.97 -1.59
CA THR A 4 18.34 -9.60 -1.10
C THR A 4 18.40 -9.55 0.42
N TYR A 5 17.37 -9.01 1.08
CA TYR A 5 17.44 -8.69 2.51
C TYR A 5 16.63 -9.62 3.39
N GLY A 6 15.55 -10.23 2.85
CA GLY A 6 14.72 -11.16 3.60
C GLY A 6 14.26 -10.58 4.93
N ASP A 7 14.62 -11.27 6.02
CA ASP A 7 14.23 -10.90 7.37
C ASP A 7 15.11 -9.84 8.03
N ARG A 8 16.14 -9.34 7.33
CA ARG A 8 16.98 -8.26 7.84
C ARG A 8 16.31 -6.89 7.79
N ILE A 9 15.17 -6.77 7.08
CA ILE A 9 14.38 -5.55 7.01
C ILE A 9 12.94 -5.81 7.45
N HIS A 10 12.31 -4.78 7.98
CA HIS A 10 10.88 -4.78 8.28
C HIS A 10 10.22 -3.82 7.29
N PHE A 11 9.47 -4.37 6.33
CA PHE A 11 8.79 -3.59 5.30
C PHE A 11 7.37 -3.26 5.75
N VAL A 12 7.05 -1.96 5.76
CA VAL A 12 5.70 -1.48 6.14
C VAL A 12 5.11 -0.71 4.96
N TYR A 13 3.91 -1.09 4.56
CA TYR A 13 3.16 -0.40 3.52
C TYR A 13 2.18 0.56 4.17
N ARG A 14 2.17 1.83 3.71
CA ARG A 14 1.22 2.85 4.17
C ARG A 14 0.42 3.38 2.99
N GLU A 15 -0.84 3.71 3.23
CA GLU A 15 -1.72 4.23 2.20
C GLU A 15 -1.53 5.72 2.00
N TYR A 16 -1.49 6.15 0.73
CA TYR A 16 -1.43 7.57 0.41
C TYR A 16 -2.16 7.81 -0.93
N PRO A 17 -3.51 7.69 -0.94
CA PRO A 17 -4.26 7.91 -2.17
C PRO A 17 -4.19 9.37 -2.58
N LEU A 18 -3.78 9.61 -3.83
CA LEU A 18 -3.66 10.96 -4.36
C LEU A 18 -5.02 11.48 -4.80
N PRO A 19 -5.39 12.74 -4.48
CA PRO A 19 -6.71 13.28 -4.84
C PRO A 19 -6.99 13.32 -6.34
N ASN A 20 -5.95 13.41 -7.17
CA ASN A 20 -6.09 13.46 -8.61
C ASN A 20 -6.23 12.08 -9.28
N HIS A 21 -6.17 11.00 -8.51
CA HIS A 21 -6.43 9.64 -8.98
C HIS A 21 -7.82 9.23 -8.49
N GLN A 22 -8.78 9.21 -9.40
CA GLN A 22 -10.21 9.09 -9.08
C GLN A 22 -10.56 7.91 -8.18
N ASN A 23 -9.94 6.75 -8.41
CA ASN A 23 -10.27 5.52 -7.69
C ASN A 23 -9.26 5.17 -6.59
N ALA A 24 -8.29 6.04 -6.32
CA ALA A 24 -7.20 5.71 -5.40
C ALA A 24 -7.70 5.49 -3.97
N ARG A 25 -8.62 6.34 -3.51
CA ARG A 25 -9.15 6.22 -2.15
C ARG A 25 -9.93 4.92 -1.95
N ALA A 26 -10.81 4.59 -2.88
CA ALA A 26 -11.58 3.35 -2.81
C ALA A 26 -10.66 2.13 -2.86
N ALA A 27 -9.63 2.17 -3.70
CA ALA A 27 -8.65 1.08 -3.78
C ALA A 27 -7.87 0.94 -2.47
N ALA A 28 -7.50 2.05 -1.83
CA ALA A 28 -6.81 2.03 -0.53
C ALA A 28 -7.68 1.40 0.56
N GLU A 29 -8.95 1.80 0.64
CA GLU A 29 -9.88 1.21 1.60
C GLU A 29 -10.10 -0.27 1.34
N ALA A 30 -10.22 -0.66 0.07
CA ALA A 30 -10.39 -2.05 -0.34
C ALA A 30 -9.16 -2.89 0.06
N GLY A 31 -7.96 -2.34 -0.08
CA GLY A 31 -6.74 -3.01 0.35
C GLY A 31 -6.76 -3.34 1.84
N GLN A 32 -7.23 -2.41 2.67
CA GLN A 32 -7.38 -2.65 4.11
C GLN A 32 -8.46 -3.70 4.40
N CYS A 33 -9.53 -3.72 3.61
CA CYS A 33 -10.55 -4.76 3.74
C CYS A 33 -9.99 -6.15 3.41
N ALA A 34 -9.11 -6.23 2.42
CA ALA A 34 -8.41 -7.47 2.09
C ALA A 34 -7.45 -7.88 3.21
N ASN A 35 -6.78 -6.90 3.82
CA ASN A 35 -5.87 -7.13 4.93
C ASN A 35 -6.58 -7.73 6.15
N GLU A 36 -7.82 -7.33 6.38
CA GLU A 36 -8.66 -7.87 7.46
C GLU A 36 -8.80 -9.40 7.34
N GLN A 37 -8.75 -9.92 6.13
CA GLN A 37 -8.83 -11.37 5.85
C GLN A 37 -7.45 -12.00 5.61
N GLY A 38 -6.38 -11.27 5.92
CA GLY A 38 -5.01 -11.78 5.79
C GLY A 38 -4.49 -11.88 4.37
N LYS A 39 -5.11 -11.19 3.42
CA LYS A 39 -4.74 -11.28 2.00
C LYS A 39 -4.42 -9.93 1.37
N PHE A 40 -3.81 -9.03 2.14
CA PHE A 40 -3.43 -7.72 1.62
C PHE A 40 -2.54 -7.84 0.38
N TRP A 41 -1.44 -8.61 0.46
CA TRP A 41 -0.46 -8.65 -0.63
C TRP A 41 -0.98 -9.31 -1.90
N PRO A 42 -1.70 -10.45 -1.85
CA PRO A 42 -2.32 -10.98 -3.07
C PRO A 42 -3.30 -10.01 -3.71
N TYR A 43 -4.07 -9.30 -2.90
CA TYR A 43 -5.01 -8.29 -3.40
C TYR A 43 -4.29 -7.10 -4.02
N HIS A 44 -3.29 -6.56 -3.32
CA HIS A 44 -2.42 -5.49 -3.79
C HIS A 44 -1.83 -5.84 -5.17
N ASP A 45 -1.26 -7.04 -5.28
CA ASP A 45 -0.63 -7.48 -6.53
C ASP A 45 -1.64 -7.54 -7.67
N ARG A 46 -2.86 -8.01 -7.37
CA ARG A 46 -3.91 -8.07 -8.38
C ARG A 46 -4.34 -6.68 -8.85
N LEU A 47 -4.46 -5.71 -7.95
CA LEU A 47 -4.81 -4.35 -8.34
C LEU A 47 -3.74 -3.73 -9.24
N PHE A 48 -2.47 -3.93 -8.91
CA PHE A 48 -1.37 -3.43 -9.74
C PHE A 48 -1.34 -4.08 -11.12
N ALA A 49 -1.76 -5.33 -11.23
CA ALA A 49 -1.88 -6.02 -12.52
C ALA A 49 -3.11 -5.58 -13.33
N ASN A 50 -4.04 -4.85 -12.72
CA ASN A 50 -5.31 -4.45 -13.33
C ASN A 50 -5.62 -2.97 -13.10
N GLN A 51 -4.64 -2.09 -13.30
CA GLN A 51 -4.74 -0.67 -12.96
C GLN A 51 -5.83 0.10 -13.70
N GLN A 52 -6.37 -0.45 -14.79
CA GLN A 52 -7.46 0.14 -15.54
C GLN A 52 -8.84 -0.25 -15.01
N ARG A 53 -8.89 -1.15 -14.02
CA ARG A 53 -10.14 -1.68 -13.47
C ARG A 53 -10.15 -1.52 -11.95
N LEU A 54 -10.41 -0.29 -11.50
CA LEU A 54 -10.36 0.06 -10.07
C LEU A 54 -11.64 0.76 -9.57
N THR A 55 -12.77 0.63 -10.30
CA THR A 55 -14.05 1.09 -9.78
C THR A 55 -14.51 0.18 -8.63
N VAL A 56 -15.46 0.63 -7.82
CA VAL A 56 -15.96 -0.18 -6.70
C VAL A 56 -16.43 -1.57 -7.16
N PRO A 57 -17.25 -1.70 -8.24
CA PRO A 57 -17.58 -3.03 -8.75
C PRO A 57 -16.35 -3.86 -9.14
N ASP A 58 -15.34 -3.25 -9.77
CA ASP A 58 -14.10 -3.93 -10.13
C ASP A 58 -13.36 -4.43 -8.89
N LEU A 59 -13.29 -3.60 -7.84
CA LEU A 59 -12.62 -3.96 -6.59
C LEU A 59 -13.26 -5.20 -5.96
N LYS A 60 -14.59 -5.29 -6.04
CA LYS A 60 -15.33 -6.45 -5.53
C LYS A 60 -15.06 -7.70 -6.35
N GLU A 61 -14.94 -7.58 -7.68
CA GLU A 61 -14.54 -8.69 -8.56
C GLU A 61 -13.15 -9.20 -8.24
N HIS A 62 -12.21 -8.28 -8.00
CA HIS A 62 -10.83 -8.65 -7.65
C HIS A 62 -10.79 -9.42 -6.32
N ALA A 63 -11.64 -9.07 -5.38
CA ALA A 63 -11.74 -9.78 -4.11
C ALA A 63 -12.15 -11.24 -4.30
N VAL A 64 -13.13 -11.49 -5.17
CA VAL A 64 -13.53 -12.86 -5.52
C VAL A 64 -12.36 -13.63 -6.12
N ALA A 65 -11.65 -12.99 -7.04
CA ALA A 65 -10.55 -13.62 -7.77
C ALA A 65 -9.40 -14.08 -6.86
N VAL A 66 -9.16 -13.37 -5.76
CA VAL A 66 -8.12 -13.77 -4.79
C VAL A 66 -8.65 -14.61 -3.63
N GLY A 67 -9.93 -15.01 -3.69
CA GLY A 67 -10.52 -15.94 -2.73
C GLY A 67 -10.97 -15.33 -1.41
N LEU A 68 -11.27 -14.04 -1.39
CA LEU A 68 -11.80 -13.39 -0.19
C LEU A 68 -13.27 -13.75 0.04
N ASP A 69 -13.71 -13.71 1.31
CA ASP A 69 -15.13 -13.79 1.66
C ASP A 69 -15.83 -12.54 1.13
N SER A 70 -16.67 -12.72 0.11
CA SER A 70 -17.31 -11.59 -0.60
C SER A 70 -18.26 -10.80 0.30
N ALA A 71 -19.02 -11.48 1.16
CA ALA A 71 -19.98 -10.80 2.03
C ALA A 71 -19.26 -9.87 3.00
N ARG A 72 -18.19 -10.35 3.64
CA ARG A 72 -17.38 -9.55 4.54
C ARG A 72 -16.66 -8.42 3.81
N PHE A 73 -16.07 -8.72 2.67
CA PHE A 73 -15.34 -7.72 1.89
C PHE A 73 -16.27 -6.61 1.41
N ASN A 74 -17.40 -6.97 0.83
CA ASN A 74 -18.34 -5.99 0.29
C ASN A 74 -18.91 -5.09 1.41
N ALA A 75 -19.26 -5.67 2.56
CA ALA A 75 -19.73 -4.90 3.72
C ALA A 75 -18.65 -3.94 4.22
N CYS A 76 -17.41 -4.39 4.27
CA CYS A 76 -16.27 -3.58 4.69
C CYS A 76 -16.07 -2.37 3.77
N VAL A 77 -16.09 -2.58 2.46
CA VAL A 77 -15.92 -1.52 1.46
C VAL A 77 -17.11 -0.56 1.51
N ASP A 78 -18.33 -1.07 1.50
CA ASP A 78 -19.54 -0.25 1.44
C ASP A 78 -19.74 0.59 2.70
N SER A 79 -19.30 0.11 3.86
CA SER A 79 -19.41 0.83 5.13
C SER A 79 -18.26 1.79 5.37
N HIS A 80 -17.27 1.83 4.48
CA HIS A 80 -16.04 2.63 4.66
C HIS A 80 -15.35 2.33 6.01
N LYS A 81 -15.28 1.05 6.37
CA LYS A 81 -14.78 0.60 7.68
C LYS A 81 -13.39 1.15 8.01
N TYR A 82 -12.53 1.27 7.02
CA TYR A 82 -11.14 1.71 7.21
C TYR A 82 -10.87 3.15 6.77
N ALA A 83 -11.90 3.97 6.57
CA ALA A 83 -11.73 5.37 6.17
C ALA A 83 -10.81 6.14 7.15
N SER A 84 -10.97 5.91 8.46
CA SER A 84 -10.14 6.58 9.47
C SER A 84 -8.67 6.15 9.41
N VAL A 85 -8.41 4.89 9.07
CA VAL A 85 -7.04 4.38 8.88
C VAL A 85 -6.38 5.08 7.70
N ILE A 86 -7.11 5.21 6.59
CA ILE A 86 -6.61 5.90 5.40
C ILE A 86 -6.32 7.38 5.73
N ASP A 87 -7.24 8.03 6.43
CA ASP A 87 -7.06 9.43 6.83
C ASP A 87 -5.84 9.61 7.74
N ALA A 88 -5.62 8.68 8.67
CA ALA A 88 -4.46 8.71 9.56
C ALA A 88 -3.15 8.51 8.77
N ASP A 89 -3.13 7.59 7.81
CA ASP A 89 -1.95 7.37 6.96
C ASP A 89 -1.64 8.60 6.11
N ILE A 90 -2.66 9.26 5.56
CA ILE A 90 -2.49 10.49 4.78
C ILE A 90 -1.88 11.59 5.66
N ARG A 91 -2.42 11.78 6.86
CA ARG A 91 -1.88 12.80 7.79
C ARG A 91 -0.43 12.49 8.15
N MET A 92 -0.12 11.23 8.43
CA MET A 92 1.25 10.82 8.76
C MET A 92 2.20 11.11 7.59
N GLY A 93 1.78 10.80 6.36
CA GLY A 93 2.57 11.11 5.17
C GLY A 93 2.78 12.61 5.01
N ASN A 94 1.73 13.41 5.15
CA ASN A 94 1.82 14.87 5.06
C ASN A 94 2.77 15.44 6.11
N ASP A 95 2.67 14.98 7.34
CA ASP A 95 3.53 15.44 8.44
C ASP A 95 5.00 15.05 8.19
N ALA A 96 5.24 13.94 7.51
CA ALA A 96 6.59 13.49 7.16
C ALA A 96 7.15 14.13 5.88
N GLY A 97 6.38 15.01 5.22
CA GLY A 97 6.83 15.72 4.02
C GLY A 97 6.55 15.00 2.71
N VAL A 98 5.71 13.96 2.72
CA VAL A 98 5.32 13.25 1.50
C VAL A 98 4.40 14.17 0.66
N ASN A 99 4.72 14.33 -0.62
CA ASN A 99 3.92 15.14 -1.55
C ASN A 99 3.58 14.40 -2.85
N GLY A 100 3.83 13.11 -2.91
CA GLY A 100 3.52 12.27 -4.06
C GLY A 100 3.87 10.83 -3.77
N THR A 101 3.53 9.92 -4.70
CA THR A 101 3.81 8.50 -4.55
C THR A 101 4.57 7.95 -5.76
N PRO A 102 5.37 6.88 -5.55
CA PRO A 102 5.73 6.30 -4.26
C PRO A 102 6.71 7.18 -3.48
N ALA A 103 6.68 7.06 -2.16
CA ALA A 103 7.67 7.66 -1.27
C ALA A 103 8.09 6.63 -0.23
N PHE A 104 9.36 6.62 0.11
CA PHE A 104 9.92 5.60 1.01
C PHE A 104 10.69 6.27 2.15
N PHE A 105 10.65 5.64 3.32
CA PHE A 105 11.46 6.02 4.46
C PHE A 105 12.25 4.81 4.92
N ILE A 106 13.55 4.95 4.94
CA ILE A 106 14.46 3.87 5.35
C ILE A 106 15.14 4.34 6.63
N ASN A 107 14.64 3.85 7.77
CA ASN A 107 15.06 4.32 9.09
C ASN A 107 15.03 5.85 9.21
N GLY A 108 13.94 6.46 8.71
CA GLY A 108 13.74 7.90 8.76
C GLY A 108 14.34 8.69 7.59
N ARG A 109 15.09 8.03 6.71
CA ARG A 109 15.69 8.68 5.53
C ARG A 109 14.74 8.60 4.35
N MET A 110 14.29 9.75 3.86
CA MET A 110 13.30 9.81 2.77
C MET A 110 13.97 9.53 1.41
N LEU A 111 13.33 8.66 0.63
CA LEU A 111 13.65 8.44 -0.78
C LEU A 111 12.37 8.62 -1.57
N SER A 112 12.30 9.71 -2.35
CA SER A 112 11.09 10.09 -3.06
C SER A 112 11.07 9.53 -4.47
N GLY A 113 9.93 8.96 -4.86
CA GLY A 113 9.72 8.42 -6.21
C GLY A 113 10.23 7.01 -6.39
N ALA A 114 9.94 6.45 -7.57
CA ALA A 114 10.37 5.11 -7.95
C ALA A 114 11.82 5.14 -8.44
N GLN A 115 12.75 5.26 -7.51
CA GLN A 115 14.18 5.32 -7.80
C GLN A 115 14.74 3.96 -8.20
N PRO A 116 15.90 3.91 -8.90
CA PRO A 116 16.54 2.63 -9.21
C PRO A 116 16.86 1.82 -7.95
N TYR A 117 16.85 0.51 -8.08
CA TYR A 117 17.11 -0.40 -6.97
C TYR A 117 18.42 -0.08 -6.24
N ASP A 118 19.46 0.32 -6.98
CA ASP A 118 20.76 0.64 -6.39
C ASP A 118 20.69 1.77 -5.36
N GLU A 119 19.79 2.72 -5.52
CA GLU A 119 19.59 3.79 -4.54
C GLU A 119 19.02 3.25 -3.23
N PHE A 120 18.06 2.32 -3.30
CA PHE A 120 17.53 1.64 -2.13
C PHE A 120 18.60 0.80 -1.44
N LYS A 121 19.34 0.03 -2.24
CA LYS A 121 20.39 -0.84 -1.75
C LYS A 121 21.45 -0.06 -0.98
N LYS A 122 21.90 1.07 -1.52
CA LYS A 122 22.90 1.94 -0.89
C LYS A 122 22.43 2.37 0.50
N ILE A 123 21.22 2.88 0.60
CA ILE A 123 20.69 3.39 1.88
C ILE A 123 20.46 2.26 2.88
N ILE A 124 19.88 1.14 2.42
CA ILE A 124 19.63 -0.01 3.29
C ILE A 124 20.95 -0.58 3.82
N ASP A 125 21.95 -0.74 2.96
CA ASP A 125 23.27 -1.27 3.37
C ASP A 125 23.93 -0.34 4.38
N GLU A 126 23.85 0.98 4.19
CA GLU A 126 24.39 1.96 5.14
C GLU A 126 23.70 1.84 6.50
N GLU A 127 22.37 1.69 6.53
CA GLU A 127 21.62 1.57 7.78
C GLU A 127 21.88 0.24 8.48
N LEU A 128 22.05 -0.85 7.74
CA LEU A 128 22.40 -2.15 8.32
C LEU A 128 23.80 -2.11 8.92
N ALA A 129 24.73 -1.38 8.32
CA ALA A 129 26.10 -1.26 8.81
C ALA A 129 26.21 -0.43 10.10
N ARG A 130 25.20 0.40 10.39
CA ARG A 130 25.16 1.25 11.60
C ARG A 130 24.78 0.51 12.87
N ARG A 131 24.39 -0.74 12.77
CA ARG A 131 23.95 -1.56 13.92
C ARG A 131 25.12 -2.02 14.78
#